data_4f7fa96161a23731c53391682ac73973
#
_entry.id   4f7fa96161a23731c53391682ac73973
#
_cell.length_a   1.000
_cell.length_b   1.000
_cell.length_c   1.000
_cell.angle_alpha   90.00
_cell.angle_beta   90.00
_cell.angle_gamma   90.00
#
_symmetry.space_group_name_H-M   'P 1'
#
loop_
_entity.id
_entity.type
_entity.pdbx_description
1 polymer ?
#
loop_
_entity_poly.entity_id
_entity_poly.type
_entity_poly.pdbx_seq_one_letter_code
_entity_poly.pdbx_strand_id
1 'polypeptide(L)'
;MKRKILTVLAILLGLAGLGVLLYPSVSNWMEQAKQRRQIAAYQEAQAQMEQERRAALLAEADRYNQKLAELGISFDMLGEAEKEALLIDGKSYDELLLAEDSGVMGYLEIEKIKLKLPIYHGVSEE
;
A
#
# COMPACT_ATOMS: atom_id res chain seq x y z
N MET A 1 19.58 -14.64 -49.45
CA MET A 1 19.90 -14.60 -48.01
C MET A 1 19.62 -13.25 -47.38
N LYS A 2 20.12 -12.14 -47.86
CA LYS A 2 19.96 -10.78 -47.30
C LYS A 2 18.48 -10.36 -47.09
N ARG A 3 17.56 -10.64 -48.02
CA ARG A 3 16.14 -10.30 -47.90
C ARG A 3 15.44 -11.04 -46.74
N LYS A 4 15.76 -12.34 -46.54
CA LYS A 4 15.19 -13.11 -45.42
C LYS A 4 15.66 -12.59 -44.06
N ILE A 5 16.92 -12.17 -43.96
CA ILE A 5 17.50 -11.59 -42.74
C ILE A 5 16.82 -10.24 -42.43
N LEU A 6 16.62 -9.37 -43.45
CA LEU A 6 15.90 -8.10 -43.29
C LEU A 6 14.45 -8.30 -42.83
N THR A 7 13.75 -9.30 -43.37
CA THR A 7 12.38 -9.59 -42.97
C THR A 7 12.33 -10.07 -41.51
N VAL A 8 13.23 -10.96 -41.12
CA VAL A 8 13.31 -11.43 -39.72
C VAL A 8 13.63 -10.27 -38.77
N LEU A 9 14.57 -9.41 -39.13
CA LEU A 9 14.92 -8.23 -38.33
C LEU A 9 13.74 -7.25 -38.20
N ALA A 10 12.98 -7.03 -39.28
CA ALA A 10 11.79 -6.17 -39.25
C ALA A 10 10.70 -6.74 -38.34
N ILE A 11 10.50 -8.08 -38.36
CA ILE A 11 9.55 -8.75 -37.47
C ILE A 11 9.99 -8.60 -36.01
N LEU A 12 11.27 -8.84 -35.72
CA LEU A 12 11.81 -8.69 -34.35
C LEU A 12 11.66 -7.26 -33.83
N LEU A 13 11.96 -6.27 -34.64
CA LEU A 13 11.77 -4.84 -34.29
C LEU A 13 10.28 -4.52 -34.07
N GLY A 14 9.39 -5.05 -34.90
CA GLY A 14 7.95 -4.89 -34.74
C GLY A 14 7.44 -5.50 -33.41
N LEU A 15 7.88 -6.71 -33.09
CA LEU A 15 7.55 -7.38 -31.83
C LEU A 15 8.10 -6.63 -30.60
N ALA A 16 9.33 -6.14 -30.69
CA ALA A 16 9.94 -5.33 -29.64
C ALA A 16 9.15 -4.02 -29.41
N GLY A 17 8.80 -3.31 -30.49
CA GLY A 17 7.99 -2.09 -30.43
C GLY A 17 6.61 -2.34 -29.83
N LEU A 18 5.95 -3.44 -30.23
CA LEU A 18 4.67 -3.85 -29.67
C LEU A 18 4.79 -4.17 -28.16
N GLY A 19 5.87 -4.84 -27.76
CA GLY A 19 6.17 -5.12 -26.34
C GLY A 19 6.29 -3.84 -25.51
N VAL A 20 7.00 -2.84 -26.00
CA VAL A 20 7.15 -1.53 -25.34
C VAL A 20 5.81 -0.80 -25.23
N LEU A 21 4.96 -0.86 -26.25
CA LEU A 21 3.62 -0.23 -26.23
C LEU A 21 2.67 -0.93 -25.25
N LEU A 22 2.76 -2.24 -25.12
CA LEU A 22 1.90 -3.02 -24.22
C LEU A 22 2.37 -3.01 -22.76
N TYR A 23 3.66 -2.74 -22.52
CA TYR A 23 4.27 -2.75 -21.20
C TYR A 23 3.50 -1.92 -20.17
N PRO A 24 3.17 -0.63 -20.40
CA PRO A 24 2.46 0.18 -19.41
C PRO A 24 1.07 -0.38 -19.10
N SER A 25 0.36 -0.93 -20.08
CA SER A 25 -0.97 -1.49 -19.87
C SER A 25 -0.92 -2.77 -19.03
N VAL A 26 0.04 -3.65 -19.29
CA VAL A 26 0.24 -4.89 -18.53
C VAL A 26 0.70 -4.57 -17.11
N SER A 27 1.65 -3.64 -16.94
CA SER A 27 2.15 -3.22 -15.63
C SER A 27 1.01 -2.63 -14.78
N ASN A 28 0.23 -1.71 -15.33
CA ASN A 28 -0.90 -1.11 -14.63
C ASN A 28 -1.97 -2.16 -14.25
N TRP A 29 -2.24 -3.13 -15.13
CA TRP A 29 -3.18 -4.20 -14.83
C TRP A 29 -2.71 -5.10 -13.69
N MET A 30 -1.42 -5.45 -13.67
CA MET A 30 -0.81 -6.25 -12.59
C MET A 30 -0.87 -5.51 -11.26
N GLU A 31 -0.54 -4.21 -11.24
CA GLU A 31 -0.57 -3.39 -10.04
C GLU A 31 -2.01 -3.27 -9.49
N GLN A 32 -3.00 -2.99 -10.34
CA GLN A 32 -4.39 -2.97 -9.93
C GLN A 32 -4.87 -4.32 -9.39
N ALA A 33 -4.39 -5.44 -9.96
CA ALA A 33 -4.73 -6.77 -9.47
C ALA A 33 -4.14 -7.04 -8.08
N LYS A 34 -2.89 -6.59 -7.83
CA LYS A 34 -2.23 -6.65 -6.51
C LYS A 34 -3.02 -5.85 -5.47
N GLN A 35 -3.33 -4.59 -5.77
CA GLN A 35 -4.10 -3.70 -4.89
C GLN A 35 -5.48 -4.25 -4.55
N ARG A 36 -6.21 -4.78 -5.53
CA ARG A 36 -7.54 -5.42 -5.28
C ARG A 36 -7.44 -6.62 -4.34
N ARG A 37 -6.40 -7.45 -4.48
CA ARG A 37 -6.18 -8.61 -3.58
C ARG A 37 -5.90 -8.15 -2.14
N GLN A 38 -5.08 -7.12 -1.97
CA GLN A 38 -4.75 -6.58 -0.66
C GLN A 38 -5.98 -5.97 0.02
N ILE A 39 -6.80 -5.20 -0.71
CA ILE A 39 -8.06 -4.65 -0.20
C ILE A 39 -9.03 -5.78 0.18
N ALA A 40 -9.15 -6.82 -0.66
CA ALA A 40 -10.04 -7.94 -0.37
C ALA A 40 -9.61 -8.71 0.89
N ALA A 41 -8.31 -8.98 1.05
CA ALA A 41 -7.78 -9.61 2.27
C ALA A 41 -8.06 -8.75 3.51
N TYR A 42 -7.83 -7.44 3.44
CA TYR A 42 -8.13 -6.52 4.53
C TYR A 42 -9.63 -6.52 4.89
N GLN A 43 -10.52 -6.50 3.88
CA GLN A 43 -11.97 -6.53 4.11
C GLN A 43 -12.42 -7.85 4.75
N GLU A 44 -11.83 -8.97 4.34
CA GLU A 44 -12.12 -10.29 4.92
C GLU A 44 -11.67 -10.35 6.39
N ALA A 45 -10.45 -9.88 6.68
CA ALA A 45 -9.94 -9.79 8.04
C ALA A 45 -10.80 -8.89 8.92
N GLN A 46 -11.23 -7.74 8.43
CA GLN A 46 -12.15 -6.85 9.14
C GLN A 46 -13.51 -7.49 9.41
N ALA A 47 -14.05 -8.24 8.43
CA ALA A 47 -15.36 -8.89 8.59
C ALA A 47 -15.34 -10.01 9.64
N GLN A 48 -14.19 -10.68 9.81
CA GLN A 48 -13.98 -11.74 10.81
C GLN A 48 -13.54 -11.20 12.18
N MET A 49 -13.15 -9.93 12.25
CA MET A 49 -12.65 -9.32 13.48
C MET A 49 -13.78 -9.06 14.47
N GLU A 50 -13.61 -9.53 15.70
CA GLU A 50 -14.52 -9.22 16.79
C GLU A 50 -14.59 -7.71 17.05
N GLN A 51 -15.77 -7.20 17.39
CA GLN A 51 -16.00 -5.77 17.59
C GLN A 51 -15.09 -5.18 18.69
N GLU A 52 -14.80 -5.96 19.73
CA GLU A 52 -13.89 -5.55 20.80
C GLU A 52 -12.47 -5.34 20.30
N ARG A 53 -11.97 -6.24 19.46
CA ARG A 53 -10.63 -6.11 18.86
C ARG A 53 -10.53 -4.88 17.95
N ARG A 54 -11.56 -4.60 17.18
CA ARG A 54 -11.62 -3.38 16.34
C ARG A 54 -11.58 -2.12 17.19
N ALA A 55 -12.35 -2.07 18.27
CA ALA A 55 -12.36 -0.95 19.20
C ALA A 55 -10.99 -0.76 19.87
N ALA A 56 -10.30 -1.86 20.23
CA ALA A 56 -8.96 -1.81 20.80
C ALA A 56 -7.93 -1.22 19.82
N LEU A 57 -7.94 -1.64 18.54
CA LEU A 57 -7.04 -1.09 17.50
C LEU A 57 -7.25 0.41 17.30
N LEU A 58 -8.49 0.87 17.27
CA LEU A 58 -8.80 2.30 17.17
C LEU A 58 -8.34 3.07 18.40
N ALA A 59 -8.54 2.52 19.60
CA ALA A 59 -8.09 3.14 20.84
C ALA A 59 -6.56 3.23 20.94
N GLU A 60 -5.82 2.23 20.41
CA GLU A 60 -4.35 2.31 20.29
C GLU A 60 -3.92 3.46 19.39
N ALA A 61 -4.55 3.61 18.22
CA ALA A 61 -4.27 4.70 17.29
C ALA A 61 -4.61 6.08 17.88
N ASP A 62 -5.73 6.21 18.59
CA ASP A 62 -6.10 7.45 19.28
C ASP A 62 -5.09 7.83 20.35
N ARG A 63 -4.60 6.87 21.15
CA ARG A 63 -3.55 7.11 22.15
C ARG A 63 -2.24 7.57 21.50
N TYR A 64 -1.87 6.99 20.36
CA TYR A 64 -0.71 7.42 19.59
C TYR A 64 -0.84 8.87 19.13
N ASN A 65 -1.98 9.22 18.54
CA ASN A 65 -2.27 10.57 18.07
C ASN A 65 -2.27 11.60 19.21
N GLN A 66 -2.80 11.24 20.38
CA GLN A 66 -2.75 12.10 21.57
C GLN A 66 -1.32 12.36 22.03
N LYS A 67 -0.50 11.32 22.16
CA LYS A 67 0.92 11.48 22.51
C LYS A 67 1.67 12.33 21.50
N LEU A 68 1.42 12.13 20.19
CA LEU A 68 2.04 12.93 19.14
C LEU A 68 1.64 14.41 19.25
N ALA A 69 0.38 14.69 19.53
CA ALA A 69 -0.11 16.05 19.75
C ALA A 69 0.51 16.71 20.99
N GLU A 70 0.71 15.94 22.07
CA GLU A 70 1.37 16.44 23.30
C GLU A 70 2.84 16.82 23.06
N LEU A 71 3.55 16.10 22.19
CA LEU A 71 4.92 16.45 21.79
C LEU A 71 4.99 17.74 20.98
N GLY A 72 3.90 18.12 20.29
CA GLY A 72 3.82 19.36 19.50
C GLY A 72 4.74 19.40 18.28
N ILE A 73 5.21 18.24 17.81
CA ILE A 73 6.10 18.09 16.66
C ILE A 73 5.40 17.34 15.53
N SER A 74 5.82 17.62 14.31
CA SER A 74 5.34 16.90 13.13
C SER A 74 5.93 15.50 13.05
N PHE A 75 5.17 14.56 12.50
CA PHE A 75 5.58 13.16 12.35
C PHE A 75 6.91 12.99 11.58
N ASP A 76 7.14 13.81 10.57
CA ASP A 76 8.36 13.85 9.76
C ASP A 76 9.61 14.38 10.48
N MET A 77 9.42 14.97 11.66
CA MET A 77 10.50 15.51 12.50
C MET A 77 10.85 14.60 13.69
N LEU A 78 10.23 13.41 13.79
CA LEU A 78 10.46 12.49 14.89
C LEU A 78 11.86 11.88 14.83
N GLY A 79 12.67 12.09 15.88
CA GLY A 79 13.90 11.36 16.14
C GLY A 79 13.65 10.00 16.81
N GLU A 80 14.69 9.22 17.00
CA GLU A 80 14.55 7.86 17.58
C GLU A 80 14.05 7.88 19.04
N ALA A 81 14.42 8.90 19.82
CA ALA A 81 13.96 9.05 21.20
C ALA A 81 12.45 9.36 21.27
N GLU A 82 11.97 10.21 20.37
CA GLU A 82 10.54 10.56 20.27
C GLU A 82 9.73 9.37 19.76
N LYS A 83 10.25 8.59 18.82
CA LYS A 83 9.62 7.36 18.36
C LYS A 83 9.47 6.33 19.48
N GLU A 84 10.50 6.17 20.32
CA GLU A 84 10.44 5.29 21.49
C GLU A 84 9.41 5.78 22.51
N ALA A 85 9.31 7.09 22.75
CA ALA A 85 8.32 7.70 23.64
C ALA A 85 6.88 7.52 23.12
N LEU A 86 6.69 7.38 21.81
CA LEU A 86 5.40 7.19 21.17
C LEU A 86 4.91 5.74 21.16
N LEU A 87 5.68 4.76 21.62
CA LEU A 87 5.24 3.38 21.69
C LEU A 87 3.91 3.23 22.48
N ILE A 88 2.97 2.49 21.91
CA ILE A 88 1.69 2.14 22.53
C ILE A 88 1.71 0.65 22.84
N ASP A 89 1.73 0.32 24.12
CA ASP A 89 1.82 -1.07 24.60
C ASP A 89 3.00 -1.85 23.97
N GLY A 90 4.12 -1.15 23.70
CA GLY A 90 5.32 -1.69 23.06
C GLY A 90 5.27 -1.74 21.53
N LYS A 91 4.18 -1.29 20.91
CA LYS A 91 4.02 -1.24 19.45
C LYS A 91 4.48 0.10 18.88
N SER A 92 5.20 0.04 17.78
CA SER A 92 5.58 1.21 16.98
C SER A 92 4.43 1.67 16.06
N TYR A 93 4.58 2.84 15.45
CA TYR A 93 3.62 3.34 14.46
C TYR A 93 3.27 2.32 13.37
N ASP A 94 4.27 1.62 12.85
CA ASP A 94 4.10 0.66 11.74
C ASP A 94 3.31 -0.60 12.13
N GLU A 95 3.11 -0.83 13.44
CA GLU A 95 2.38 -1.97 13.98
C GLU A 95 0.94 -1.61 14.40
N LEU A 96 0.58 -0.32 14.36
CA LEU A 96 -0.76 0.14 14.71
C LEU A 96 -1.73 -0.07 13.54
N LEU A 97 -3.01 -0.28 13.82
CA LEU A 97 -4.10 -0.44 12.85
C LEU A 97 -3.92 -1.60 11.85
N LEU A 98 -2.97 -2.49 12.05
CA LEU A 98 -2.82 -3.67 11.21
C LEU A 98 -3.92 -4.69 11.51
N ALA A 99 -4.79 -4.94 10.53
CA ALA A 99 -5.81 -6.00 10.62
C ALA A 99 -5.21 -7.38 10.34
N GLU A 100 -4.16 -7.44 9.52
CA GLU A 100 -3.38 -8.62 9.13
C GLU A 100 -1.93 -8.23 8.80
N ASP A 101 -1.07 -9.24 8.56
CA ASP A 101 0.33 -9.06 8.15
C ASP A 101 0.51 -8.48 6.72
N SER A 102 -0.56 -7.94 6.14
CA SER A 102 -0.54 -7.34 4.78
C SER A 102 0.14 -5.97 4.72
N GLY A 103 0.40 -5.34 5.87
CA GLY A 103 0.88 -3.96 5.95
C GLY A 103 -0.16 -2.89 5.60
N VAL A 104 -1.39 -3.29 5.26
CA VAL A 104 -2.48 -2.37 4.93
C VAL A 104 -3.20 -1.94 6.20
N MET A 105 -3.21 -0.64 6.50
CA MET A 105 -3.95 -0.06 7.62
C MET A 105 -5.39 0.32 7.28
N GLY A 106 -5.71 0.44 6.01
CA GLY A 106 -7.05 0.81 5.55
C GLY A 106 -7.14 0.92 4.04
N TYR A 107 -8.27 1.38 3.55
CA TYR A 107 -8.43 1.72 2.13
C TYR A 107 -9.29 2.96 1.95
N LEU A 108 -8.99 3.73 0.91
CA LEU A 108 -9.79 4.85 0.45
C LEU A 108 -10.72 4.39 -0.67
N GLU A 109 -12.00 4.68 -0.55
CA GLU A 109 -13.00 4.40 -1.60
C GLU A 109 -13.68 5.69 -2.03
N ILE A 110 -13.66 5.96 -3.34
CA ILE A 110 -14.38 7.07 -3.96
C ILE A 110 -15.34 6.49 -4.99
N GLU A 111 -16.58 6.26 -4.58
CA GLU A 111 -17.61 5.60 -5.40
C GLU A 111 -17.88 6.30 -6.72
N LYS A 112 -17.88 7.65 -6.72
CA LYS A 112 -18.16 8.48 -7.90
C LYS A 112 -17.25 8.16 -9.09
N ILE A 113 -16.01 7.80 -8.84
CA ILE A 113 -15.00 7.46 -9.86
C ILE A 113 -14.60 6.00 -9.81
N LYS A 114 -15.26 5.19 -8.98
CA LYS A 114 -14.98 3.76 -8.77
C LYS A 114 -13.51 3.48 -8.41
N LEU A 115 -12.92 4.37 -7.62
CA LEU A 115 -11.54 4.27 -7.17
C LEU A 115 -11.50 3.62 -5.79
N LYS A 116 -10.64 2.60 -5.64
CA LYS A 116 -10.27 2.00 -4.35
C LYS A 116 -8.76 1.91 -4.27
N LEU A 117 -8.17 2.51 -3.23
CA LEU A 117 -6.73 2.52 -2.99
C LEU A 117 -6.42 2.02 -1.58
N PRO A 118 -5.48 1.10 -1.41
CA PRO A 118 -5.00 0.71 -0.09
C PRO A 118 -4.20 1.85 0.54
N ILE A 119 -4.25 1.95 1.87
CA ILE A 119 -3.49 2.89 2.68
C ILE A 119 -2.48 2.08 3.48
N TYR A 120 -1.21 2.42 3.35
CA TYR A 120 -0.08 1.81 4.05
C TYR A 120 0.49 2.77 5.09
N HIS A 121 1.28 2.24 6.02
CA HIS A 121 2.10 3.04 6.90
C HIS A 121 3.27 3.67 6.14
N GLY A 122 3.56 4.94 6.45
CA GLY A 122 4.70 5.66 5.90
C GLY A 122 4.58 6.00 4.40
N VAL A 123 5.67 6.51 3.88
CA VAL A 123 5.90 6.82 2.45
C VAL A 123 7.24 6.20 2.06
N SER A 124 7.32 4.88 1.94
CA SER A 124 8.50 4.24 1.37
C SER A 124 8.40 4.31 -0.15
N GLU A 125 9.42 4.87 -0.79
CA GLU A 125 9.65 4.70 -2.22
C GLU A 125 10.14 3.26 -2.43
N GLU A 126 9.33 2.41 -3.07
CA GLU A 126 9.75 1.12 -3.62
C GLU A 126 10.30 1.29 -5.04
#